data_f754dc3756e90d6839519064890e18da
#
_entry.id   f754dc3756e90d6839519064890e18da
#
_cell.length_a   1.000
_cell.length_b   1.000
_cell.length_c   1.000
_cell.angle_alpha   90.00
_cell.angle_beta   90.00
_cell.angle_gamma   90.00
#
_symmetry.space_group_name_H-M   'P 1'
#
loop_
_entity.id
_entity.type
_entity.pdbx_description
1 polymer ?
#
loop_
_entity_poly.entity_id
_entity_poly.type
_entity_poly.pdbx_seq_one_letter_code
_entity_poly.pdbx_strand_id
1 'polypeptide(L)'
;MLEALTISQGLFPFLIIIFSIILHEVAHGYAAYVQGDQTAYRLGRLTLNPIPHIDIVGSVIVPFVAFFTAGTFFGWAKPVPYNPHNIRTKIGLAFVASAGILTNLLIAVVTGIVFKMLLVQGILSPELAKGMFTIIMVNVSLALFNLIPIPPFDGM
;
A
#
# COMPACT_ATOMS: atom_id res chain seq x y z
N MET A 1 12.16 -29.23 -0.01
CA MET A 1 10.98 -28.95 -0.85
C MET A 1 9.84 -28.29 -0.05
N LEU A 2 9.45 -28.79 1.12
CA LEU A 2 8.43 -28.17 2.01
C LEU A 2 8.86 -26.79 2.52
N GLU A 3 10.11 -26.57 2.92
CA GLU A 3 10.62 -25.26 3.37
C GLU A 3 10.62 -24.19 2.27
N ALA A 4 10.98 -24.58 1.04
CA ALA A 4 10.96 -23.66 -0.11
C ALA A 4 9.51 -23.22 -0.47
N LEU A 5 8.54 -24.13 -0.34
CA LEU A 5 7.12 -23.83 -0.51
C LEU A 5 6.60 -22.85 0.58
N THR A 6 7.04 -23.02 1.83
CA THR A 6 6.63 -22.15 2.94
C THR A 6 7.20 -20.73 2.80
N ILE A 7 8.46 -20.60 2.35
CA ILE A 7 9.09 -19.30 2.10
C ILE A 7 8.42 -18.59 0.93
N SER A 8 8.15 -19.28 -0.18
CA SER A 8 7.48 -18.67 -1.34
C SER A 8 6.04 -18.26 -1.05
N GLN A 9 5.32 -18.99 -0.19
CA GLN A 9 3.96 -18.66 0.23
C GLN A 9 3.90 -17.44 1.14
N GLY A 10 4.95 -17.14 1.91
CA GLY A 10 5.03 -15.93 2.74
C GLY A 10 5.58 -14.71 1.97
N LEU A 11 6.55 -14.91 1.09
CA LEU A 11 7.22 -13.83 0.37
C LEU A 11 6.29 -13.09 -0.61
N PHE A 12 5.45 -13.81 -1.33
CA PHE A 12 4.56 -13.22 -2.33
C PHE A 12 3.52 -12.25 -1.72
N PRO A 13 2.74 -12.61 -0.69
CA PRO A 13 1.87 -11.67 0.01
C PRO A 13 2.64 -10.47 0.61
N PHE A 14 3.83 -10.71 1.14
CA PHE A 14 4.68 -9.64 1.69
C PHE A 14 5.08 -8.61 0.62
N LEU A 15 5.48 -9.05 -0.57
CA LEU A 15 5.77 -8.15 -1.67
C LEU A 15 4.53 -7.36 -2.11
N ILE A 16 3.36 -8.00 -2.17
CA ILE A 16 2.10 -7.32 -2.48
C ILE A 16 1.83 -6.20 -1.47
N ILE A 17 1.97 -6.49 -0.18
CA ILE A 17 1.76 -5.49 0.88
C ILE A 17 2.72 -4.31 0.70
N ILE A 18 4.01 -4.57 0.52
CA ILE A 18 5.02 -3.51 0.33
C ILE A 18 4.66 -2.62 -0.86
N PHE A 19 4.40 -3.21 -2.04
CA PHE A 19 4.08 -2.42 -3.22
C PHE A 19 2.75 -1.68 -3.09
N SER A 20 1.75 -2.27 -2.44
CA SER A 20 0.47 -1.61 -2.18
C SER A 20 0.62 -0.40 -1.26
N ILE A 21 1.45 -0.52 -0.21
CA ILE A 21 1.75 0.61 0.69
C ILE A 21 2.56 1.68 -0.05
N ILE A 22 3.55 1.32 -0.87
CA ILE A 22 4.33 2.31 -1.63
C ILE A 22 3.42 3.09 -2.60
N LEU A 23 2.54 2.41 -3.32
CA LEU A 23 1.59 3.06 -4.23
C LEU A 23 0.65 4.01 -3.47
N HIS A 24 0.16 3.59 -2.32
CA HIS A 24 -0.66 4.38 -1.41
C HIS A 24 0.07 5.66 -0.97
N GLU A 25 1.28 5.54 -0.44
CA GLU A 25 2.11 6.65 0.01
C GLU A 25 2.49 7.62 -1.12
N VAL A 26 2.87 7.07 -2.27
CA VAL A 26 3.20 7.87 -3.46
C VAL A 26 1.97 8.62 -3.96
N ALA A 27 0.77 8.04 -3.85
CA ALA A 27 -0.47 8.72 -4.22
C ALA A 27 -0.73 9.96 -3.35
N HIS A 28 -0.52 9.90 -2.03
CA HIS A 28 -0.58 11.07 -1.15
C HIS A 28 0.39 12.16 -1.59
N GLY A 29 1.65 11.78 -1.84
CA GLY A 29 2.68 12.72 -2.29
C GLY A 29 2.37 13.37 -3.64
N TYR A 30 1.83 12.60 -4.61
CA TYR A 30 1.40 13.15 -5.90
C TYR A 30 0.18 14.05 -5.77
N ALA A 31 -0.80 13.68 -4.95
CA ALA A 31 -1.96 14.52 -4.67
C ALA A 31 -1.54 15.86 -4.06
N ALA A 32 -0.60 15.85 -3.10
CA ALA A 32 -0.02 17.06 -2.51
C ALA A 32 0.74 17.89 -3.56
N TYR A 33 1.55 17.24 -4.40
CA TYR A 33 2.30 17.90 -5.49
C TYR A 33 1.39 18.65 -6.46
N VAL A 34 0.30 18.03 -6.91
CA VAL A 34 -0.69 18.66 -7.79
C VAL A 34 -1.38 19.85 -7.11
N GLN A 35 -1.54 19.81 -5.78
CA GLN A 35 -2.11 20.91 -4.99
C GLN A 35 -1.09 22.04 -4.69
N GLY A 36 0.18 21.90 -5.13
CA GLY A 36 1.22 22.91 -5.01
C GLY A 36 2.29 22.62 -3.95
N ASP A 37 2.18 21.52 -3.20
CA ASP A 37 3.20 21.13 -2.25
C ASP A 37 4.29 20.27 -2.91
N GLN A 38 5.49 20.81 -3.01
CA GLN A 38 6.65 20.15 -3.59
C GLN A 38 7.52 19.40 -2.57
N THR A 39 7.07 19.25 -1.32
CA THR A 39 7.88 18.66 -0.25
C THR A 39 8.34 17.24 -0.58
N ALA A 40 7.41 16.35 -0.92
CA ALA A 40 7.74 14.97 -1.30
C ALA A 40 8.62 14.88 -2.55
N TYR A 41 8.34 15.72 -3.54
CA TYR A 41 9.13 15.79 -4.78
C TYR A 41 10.60 16.15 -4.51
N ARG A 42 10.84 17.22 -3.76
CA ARG A 42 12.19 17.70 -3.42
C ARG A 42 13.00 16.71 -2.58
N LEU A 43 12.31 15.88 -1.81
CA LEU A 43 12.91 14.82 -1.01
C LEU A 43 13.09 13.50 -1.77
N GLY A 44 12.77 13.45 -3.09
CA GLY A 44 12.88 12.26 -3.91
C GLY A 44 11.96 11.11 -3.49
N ARG A 45 10.81 11.45 -2.82
CA ARG A 45 9.88 10.47 -2.27
C ARG A 45 8.77 10.06 -3.25
N LEU A 46 8.62 10.77 -4.39
CA LEU A 46 7.66 10.43 -5.45
C LEU A 46 8.27 9.38 -6.39
N THR A 47 8.53 8.19 -5.88
CA THR A 47 9.15 7.08 -6.60
C THR A 47 8.56 5.74 -6.15
N LEU A 48 8.49 4.78 -7.07
CA LEU A 48 8.11 3.39 -6.76
C LEU A 48 9.29 2.54 -6.27
N ASN A 49 10.50 3.11 -6.20
CA ASN A 49 11.64 2.45 -5.57
C ASN A 49 11.33 2.25 -4.07
N PRO A 50 11.36 1.02 -3.54
CA PRO A 50 11.05 0.76 -2.13
C PRO A 50 12.06 1.39 -1.15
N ILE A 51 13.31 1.59 -1.56
CA ILE A 51 14.38 2.02 -0.66
C ILE A 51 14.07 3.32 0.10
N PRO A 52 13.60 4.42 -0.54
CA PRO A 52 13.25 5.65 0.17
C PRO A 52 12.07 5.48 1.16
N HIS A 53 11.25 4.44 1.00
CA HIS A 53 10.07 4.17 1.82
C HIS A 53 10.35 3.21 2.99
N ILE A 54 11.57 2.70 3.11
CA ILE A 54 11.96 1.85 4.25
C ILE A 54 12.09 2.72 5.51
N ASP A 55 11.37 2.32 6.55
CA ASP A 55 11.58 2.73 7.94
C ASP A 55 12.31 1.62 8.67
N ILE A 56 13.47 1.91 9.27
CA ILE A 56 14.29 0.87 9.90
C ILE A 56 13.51 0.18 11.03
N VAL A 57 12.75 0.93 11.81
CA VAL A 57 11.96 0.38 12.91
C VAL A 57 10.75 -0.36 12.38
N GLY A 58 9.91 0.33 11.59
CA GLY A 58 8.63 -0.21 11.12
C GLY A 58 8.72 -1.27 10.03
N SER A 59 9.73 -1.17 9.14
CA SER A 59 9.85 -2.08 7.99
C SER A 59 10.84 -3.23 8.22
N VAL A 60 11.69 -3.15 9.28
CA VAL A 60 12.71 -4.17 9.57
C VAL A 60 12.57 -4.72 10.97
N ILE A 61 12.73 -3.89 12.01
CA ILE A 61 12.79 -4.36 13.41
C ILE A 61 11.45 -4.94 13.85
N VAL A 62 10.35 -4.20 13.64
CA VAL A 62 9.03 -4.64 14.09
C VAL A 62 8.55 -5.90 13.37
N PRO A 63 8.63 -6.05 12.02
CA PRO A 63 8.31 -7.32 11.36
C PRO A 63 9.15 -8.49 11.85
N PHE A 64 10.46 -8.28 12.09
CA PHE A 64 11.35 -9.31 12.61
C PHE A 64 10.89 -9.77 14.01
N VAL A 65 10.69 -8.84 14.94
CA VAL A 65 10.22 -9.17 16.30
C VAL A 65 8.85 -9.83 16.26
N ALA A 66 7.89 -9.30 15.50
CA ALA A 66 6.54 -9.87 15.40
C ALA A 66 6.55 -11.29 14.83
N PHE A 67 7.41 -11.57 13.86
CA PHE A 67 7.57 -12.91 13.32
C PHE A 67 8.08 -13.91 14.37
N PHE A 68 9.12 -13.55 15.13
CA PHE A 68 9.70 -14.45 16.13
C PHE A 68 8.86 -14.61 17.40
N THR A 69 8.04 -13.60 17.76
CA THR A 69 7.22 -13.65 18.98
C THR A 69 5.80 -14.15 18.74
N ALA A 70 5.20 -13.80 17.62
CA ALA A 70 3.80 -14.08 17.33
C ALA A 70 3.55 -14.87 16.02
N GLY A 71 4.61 -15.22 15.28
CA GLY A 71 4.49 -15.94 14.00
C GLY A 71 3.76 -15.12 12.91
N THR A 72 3.67 -13.81 13.08
CA THR A 72 2.97 -12.92 12.14
C THR A 72 3.88 -11.80 11.66
N PHE A 73 3.57 -11.24 10.47
CA PHE A 73 4.25 -10.06 9.95
C PHE A 73 3.38 -8.82 10.20
N PHE A 74 3.90 -7.90 10.98
CA PHE A 74 3.32 -6.58 11.19
C PHE A 74 4.39 -5.53 11.02
N GLY A 75 4.06 -4.41 10.38
CA GLY A 75 5.00 -3.31 10.18
C GLY A 75 4.38 -2.17 9.40
N TRP A 76 5.15 -1.10 9.24
CA TRP A 76 4.75 0.08 8.48
C TRP A 76 5.90 0.58 7.62
N ALA A 77 5.57 1.31 6.56
CA ALA A 77 6.52 2.04 5.74
C ALA A 77 6.71 3.47 6.28
N LYS A 78 7.79 4.10 5.88
CA LYS A 78 8.03 5.52 6.16
C LYS A 78 7.04 6.36 5.34
N PRO A 79 6.15 7.14 5.99
CA PRO A 79 5.15 7.91 5.26
C PRO A 79 5.78 8.98 4.37
N VAL A 80 5.11 9.28 3.26
CA VAL A 80 5.53 10.36 2.36
C VAL A 80 5.17 11.71 2.98
N PRO A 81 6.15 12.59 3.24
CA PRO A 81 5.88 13.85 3.91
C PRO A 81 5.20 14.84 2.98
N TYR A 82 4.22 15.57 3.48
CA TYR A 82 3.64 16.73 2.81
C TYR A 82 3.45 17.89 3.82
N ASN A 83 3.41 19.12 3.31
CA ASN A 83 3.18 20.31 4.13
C ASN A 83 1.75 20.83 3.89
N PRO A 84 0.82 20.70 4.86
CA PRO A 84 -0.55 21.18 4.73
C PRO A 84 -0.67 22.66 4.42
N HIS A 85 0.30 23.48 4.86
CA HIS A 85 0.30 24.92 4.61
C HIS A 85 0.54 25.29 3.14
N ASN A 86 1.12 24.39 2.36
CA ASN A 86 1.32 24.59 0.92
C ASN A 86 0.07 24.22 0.11
N ILE A 87 -0.93 23.58 0.75
CA ILE A 87 -2.16 23.15 0.09
C ILE A 87 -3.20 24.26 0.22
N ARG A 88 -3.67 24.75 -0.94
CA ARG A 88 -4.43 25.98 -1.04
C ARG A 88 -5.83 25.93 -0.43
N THR A 89 -6.44 24.76 -0.35
CA THR A 89 -7.85 24.62 0.04
C THR A 89 -8.07 23.44 0.98
N LYS A 90 -9.13 23.52 1.81
CA LYS A 90 -9.57 22.39 2.65
C LYS A 90 -9.97 21.14 1.81
N ILE A 91 -10.55 21.38 0.63
CA ILE A 91 -10.89 20.30 -0.33
C ILE A 91 -9.61 19.66 -0.86
N GLY A 92 -8.56 20.46 -1.12
CA GLY A 92 -7.25 19.94 -1.49
C GLY A 92 -6.63 19.05 -0.41
N LEU A 93 -6.75 19.44 0.87
CA LEU A 93 -6.32 18.59 1.99
C LEU A 93 -7.11 17.28 2.05
N ALA A 94 -8.43 17.31 1.92
CA ALA A 94 -9.24 16.11 1.88
C ALA A 94 -8.90 15.22 0.68
N PHE A 95 -8.59 15.80 -0.47
CA PHE A 95 -8.11 15.06 -1.66
C PHE A 95 -6.77 14.38 -1.38
N VAL A 96 -5.82 15.07 -0.77
CA VAL A 96 -4.53 14.47 -0.36
C VAL A 96 -4.78 13.33 0.62
N ALA A 97 -5.56 13.54 1.68
CA ALA A 97 -5.86 12.52 2.68
C ALA A 97 -6.57 11.28 2.09
N SER A 98 -7.43 11.45 1.10
CA SER A 98 -8.13 10.33 0.46
C SER A 98 -7.33 9.63 -0.66
N ALA A 99 -6.22 10.20 -1.13
CA ALA A 99 -5.52 9.73 -2.32
C ALA A 99 -4.99 8.29 -2.17
N GLY A 100 -4.43 7.94 -1.02
CA GLY A 100 -3.95 6.59 -0.73
C GLY A 100 -5.10 5.57 -0.71
N ILE A 101 -6.18 5.90 0.00
CA ILE A 101 -7.39 5.08 0.10
C ILE A 101 -7.97 4.81 -1.29
N LEU A 102 -8.15 5.87 -2.10
CA LEU A 102 -8.67 5.77 -3.46
C LEU A 102 -7.76 4.94 -4.37
N THR A 103 -6.46 5.05 -4.22
CA THR A 103 -5.48 4.25 -4.96
C THR A 103 -5.62 2.76 -4.63
N ASN A 104 -5.74 2.41 -3.35
CA ASN A 104 -5.92 1.02 -2.95
C ASN A 104 -7.26 0.47 -3.45
N LEU A 105 -8.35 1.22 -3.35
CA LEU A 105 -9.64 0.82 -3.91
C LEU A 105 -9.58 0.63 -5.44
N LEU A 106 -8.89 1.53 -6.15
CA LEU A 106 -8.70 1.42 -7.59
C LEU A 106 -7.93 0.16 -7.96
N ILE A 107 -6.84 -0.16 -7.25
CA ILE A 107 -6.07 -1.40 -7.47
C ILE A 107 -6.97 -2.62 -7.26
N ALA A 108 -7.75 -2.65 -6.18
CA ALA A 108 -8.65 -3.77 -5.88
C ALA A 108 -9.73 -3.94 -6.97
N VAL A 109 -10.35 -2.85 -7.42
CA VAL A 109 -11.39 -2.87 -8.46
C VAL A 109 -10.81 -3.31 -9.80
N VAL A 110 -9.69 -2.72 -10.24
CA VAL A 110 -9.04 -3.10 -11.51
C VAL A 110 -8.64 -4.57 -11.49
N THR A 111 -8.00 -5.03 -10.40
CA THR A 111 -7.64 -6.44 -10.25
C THR A 111 -8.87 -7.35 -10.27
N GLY A 112 -9.97 -6.95 -9.62
CA GLY A 112 -11.23 -7.69 -9.62
C GLY A 112 -11.88 -7.81 -11.01
N ILE A 113 -11.83 -6.72 -11.80
CA ILE A 113 -12.30 -6.73 -13.19
C ILE A 113 -11.48 -7.71 -14.04
N VAL A 114 -10.14 -7.62 -13.95
CA VAL A 114 -9.23 -8.53 -14.68
C VAL A 114 -9.46 -9.98 -14.24
N PHE A 115 -9.59 -10.23 -12.93
CA PHE A 115 -9.92 -11.55 -12.39
C PHE A 115 -11.17 -12.12 -13.02
N LYS A 116 -12.26 -11.35 -13.05
CA LYS A 116 -13.53 -11.76 -13.66
C LYS A 116 -13.38 -12.07 -15.15
N MET A 117 -12.64 -11.23 -15.89
CA MET A 117 -12.41 -11.44 -17.32
C MET A 117 -11.66 -12.74 -17.59
N LEU A 118 -10.59 -13.02 -16.85
CA LEU A 118 -9.79 -14.26 -17.00
C LEU A 118 -10.60 -15.50 -16.60
N LEU A 119 -11.43 -15.38 -15.55
CA LEU A 119 -12.33 -16.45 -15.11
C LEU A 119 -13.35 -16.81 -16.20
N VAL A 120 -14.01 -15.83 -16.80
CA VAL A 120 -14.99 -16.04 -17.87
C VAL A 120 -14.36 -16.65 -19.12
N GLN A 121 -13.11 -16.29 -19.42
CA GLN A 121 -12.38 -16.85 -20.56
C GLN A 121 -11.83 -18.27 -20.29
N GLY A 122 -11.92 -18.76 -19.05
CA GLY A 122 -11.42 -20.10 -18.68
C GLY A 122 -9.88 -20.23 -18.66
N ILE A 123 -9.16 -19.08 -18.63
CA ILE A 123 -7.68 -19.06 -18.66
C ILE A 123 -7.07 -18.73 -17.29
N LEU A 124 -7.88 -18.63 -16.24
CA LEU A 124 -7.43 -18.32 -14.87
C LEU A 124 -6.89 -19.59 -14.19
N SER A 125 -5.57 -19.68 -14.03
CA SER A 125 -4.97 -20.77 -13.24
C SER A 125 -5.23 -20.59 -11.73
N PRO A 126 -5.22 -21.67 -10.93
CA PRO A 126 -5.40 -21.58 -9.47
C PRO A 126 -4.38 -20.68 -8.79
N GLU A 127 -3.12 -20.70 -9.22
CA GLU A 127 -2.02 -19.87 -8.67
C GLU A 127 -2.27 -18.39 -8.96
N LEU A 128 -2.66 -18.08 -10.22
CA LEU A 128 -2.98 -16.71 -10.61
C LEU A 128 -4.22 -16.20 -9.86
N ALA A 129 -5.25 -17.05 -9.70
CA ALA A 129 -6.44 -16.73 -8.93
C ALA A 129 -6.09 -16.38 -7.47
N LYS A 130 -5.25 -17.20 -6.82
CA LYS A 130 -4.78 -16.95 -5.45
C LYS A 130 -4.00 -15.63 -5.35
N GLY A 131 -3.11 -15.37 -6.31
CA GLY A 131 -2.33 -14.13 -6.34
C GLY A 131 -3.21 -12.90 -6.48
N MET A 132 -4.13 -12.89 -7.44
CA MET A 132 -5.06 -11.78 -7.67
C MET A 132 -5.99 -11.57 -6.49
N PHE A 133 -6.50 -12.64 -5.89
CA PHE A 133 -7.31 -12.56 -4.68
C PHE A 133 -6.54 -11.91 -3.52
N THR A 134 -5.26 -12.27 -3.35
CA THR A 134 -4.39 -11.65 -2.33
C THR A 134 -4.23 -10.15 -2.58
N ILE A 135 -4.00 -9.71 -3.84
CA ILE A 135 -3.93 -8.29 -4.19
C ILE A 135 -5.22 -7.56 -3.82
N ILE A 136 -6.37 -8.13 -4.15
CA ILE A 136 -7.68 -7.55 -3.83
C ILE A 136 -7.83 -7.41 -2.31
N MET A 137 -7.61 -8.48 -1.57
CA MET A 137 -7.80 -8.50 -0.11
C MET A 137 -6.87 -7.53 0.61
N VAL A 138 -5.60 -7.48 0.23
CA VAL A 138 -4.61 -6.54 0.81
C VAL A 138 -5.05 -5.10 0.57
N ASN A 139 -5.43 -4.75 -0.66
CA ASN A 139 -5.76 -3.37 -0.98
C ASN A 139 -7.10 -2.93 -0.39
N VAL A 140 -8.10 -3.81 -0.34
CA VAL A 140 -9.35 -3.53 0.39
C VAL A 140 -9.09 -3.34 1.88
N SER A 141 -8.28 -4.20 2.49
CA SER A 141 -7.93 -4.08 3.91
C SER A 141 -7.20 -2.78 4.20
N LEU A 142 -6.19 -2.42 3.40
CA LEU A 142 -5.47 -1.15 3.54
C LEU A 142 -6.42 0.05 3.41
N ALA A 143 -7.33 0.03 2.45
CA ALA A 143 -8.31 1.10 2.28
C ALA A 143 -9.25 1.22 3.50
N LEU A 144 -9.76 0.11 4.01
CA LEU A 144 -10.66 0.10 5.16
C LEU A 144 -9.97 0.54 6.46
N PHE A 145 -8.74 0.07 6.71
CA PHE A 145 -7.97 0.50 7.88
C PHE A 145 -7.67 2.00 7.84
N ASN A 146 -7.30 2.54 6.67
CA ASN A 146 -7.01 3.96 6.51
C ASN A 146 -8.26 4.87 6.50
N LEU A 147 -9.46 4.31 6.43
CA LEU A 147 -10.71 5.06 6.66
C LEU A 147 -11.01 5.29 8.15
N ILE A 148 -10.34 4.57 9.05
CA ILE A 148 -10.58 4.71 10.49
C ILE A 148 -10.01 6.06 10.95
N PRO A 149 -10.81 6.93 11.62
CA PRO A 149 -10.37 8.27 12.04
C PRO A 149 -9.54 8.22 13.33
N ILE A 150 -8.46 7.46 13.31
CA ILE A 150 -7.53 7.29 14.45
C ILE A 150 -6.09 7.39 13.92
N PRO A 151 -5.21 8.21 14.54
CA PRO A 151 -3.80 8.18 14.17
C PRO A 151 -3.20 6.77 14.31
N PRO A 152 -2.34 6.33 13.42
CA PRO A 152 -1.68 7.05 12.32
C PRO A 152 -2.36 6.91 10.94
N PHE A 153 -3.67 6.64 10.89
CA PHE A 153 -4.39 6.43 9.63
C PHE A 153 -4.84 7.74 8.96
N ASP A 154 -5.12 7.69 7.64
CA ASP A 154 -5.44 8.85 6.81
C ASP A 154 -6.83 9.46 7.08
N GLY A 155 -7.72 8.74 7.73
CA GLY A 155 -9.11 9.15 8.00
C GLY A 155 -9.25 10.29 9.01
N MET A 156 -8.15 10.95 9.42
CA MET A 156 -8.16 12.10 10.35
C MET A 156 -8.29 13.43 9.64
#